data_f8397daf7499dcbfac4d0577a27eb36e
#
_entry.id   f8397daf7499dcbfac4d0577a27eb36e
#
_cell.length_a   1.000
_cell.length_b   1.000
_cell.length_c   1.000
_cell.angle_alpha   90.00
_cell.angle_beta   90.00
_cell.angle_gamma   90.00
#
_symmetry.space_group_name_H-M   'P 1'
#
loop_
_entity.id
_entity.type
_entity.pdbx_description
1 polymer ?
#
loop_
_entity_poly.entity_id
_entity_poly.type
_entity_poly.pdbx_seq_one_letter_code
_entity_poly.pdbx_strand_id
1 'polypeptide(L)'
;MPDHNEAVAAALDAYQQQLLPDESDSHRTDPLLAEPLIESLVEQLAHYAGRLDLNVHDTFAELHQQHLDRGGHDHDPIYSFRLGAQVQFRQQRTATGAKPRYPLWRGFIDALATSPYGEHHCTVRIPGVNEGLHVTATELEPADSLLPLATRTAGVVSNARDAESTIVNVAVRLKRAANNGLVTDEQALTDLAQLTMRLGQWSGGRPDAIMRHLYNRIMHAAHTPANRRPGLDAAARLAATEFPQQPNPVPSDDSPASTRPKPDDPPRPHRHRP
;
A
#
# COMPACT_ATOMS: atom_id res chain seq x y z
N MET A 1 -12.74 -15.89 2.69
CA MET A 1 -11.32 -15.77 2.31
C MET A 1 -10.58 -16.87 3.00
N PRO A 2 -9.67 -17.59 2.36
CA PRO A 2 -8.84 -18.55 3.07
C PRO A 2 -8.08 -17.81 4.19
N ASP A 3 -8.05 -18.45 5.35
CA ASP A 3 -7.28 -17.93 6.47
C ASP A 3 -5.79 -18.12 6.15
N HIS A 4 -5.10 -17.02 5.85
CA HIS A 4 -3.67 -17.07 5.52
C HIS A 4 -2.84 -17.62 6.68
N ASN A 5 -3.25 -17.39 7.92
CA ASN A 5 -2.56 -17.92 9.10
C ASN A 5 -2.67 -19.44 9.15
N GLU A 6 -3.82 -20.01 8.80
CA GLU A 6 -3.99 -21.47 8.75
C GLU A 6 -3.14 -22.10 7.62
N ALA A 7 -3.03 -21.43 6.48
CA ALA A 7 -2.16 -21.91 5.40
C ALA A 7 -0.67 -21.92 5.82
N VAL A 8 -0.22 -20.89 6.55
CA VAL A 8 1.15 -20.84 7.10
C VAL A 8 1.34 -21.92 8.16
N ALA A 9 0.37 -22.10 9.06
CA ALA A 9 0.43 -23.12 10.09
C ALA A 9 0.50 -24.54 9.48
N ALA A 10 -0.28 -24.80 8.43
CA ALA A 10 -0.23 -26.08 7.72
C ALA A 10 1.12 -26.33 7.02
N ALA A 11 1.76 -25.29 6.49
CA ALA A 11 3.10 -25.40 5.93
C ALA A 11 4.16 -25.73 7.01
N LEU A 12 4.05 -25.11 8.18
CA LEU A 12 4.90 -25.43 9.33
C LEU A 12 4.64 -26.82 9.88
N ASP A 13 3.39 -27.31 9.92
CA ASP A 13 3.07 -28.71 10.29
C ASP A 13 3.83 -29.70 9.38
N ALA A 14 3.77 -29.48 8.06
CA ALA A 14 4.46 -30.33 7.09
C ALA A 14 5.98 -30.27 7.26
N TYR A 15 6.52 -29.08 7.54
CA TYR A 15 7.95 -28.88 7.77
C TYR A 15 8.41 -29.55 9.08
N GLN A 16 7.65 -29.39 10.17
CA GLN A 16 7.91 -30.04 11.45
C GLN A 16 7.94 -31.57 11.29
N GLN A 17 6.92 -32.13 10.62
CA GLN A 17 6.84 -33.59 10.39
C GLN A 17 8.05 -34.11 9.61
N GLN A 18 8.61 -33.31 8.71
CA GLN A 18 9.80 -33.73 7.94
C GLN A 18 11.08 -33.66 8.76
N LEU A 19 11.26 -32.66 9.62
CA LEU A 19 12.47 -32.46 10.41
C LEU A 19 12.47 -33.26 11.71
N LEU A 20 11.31 -33.37 12.35
CA LEU A 20 11.13 -33.93 13.68
C LEU A 20 9.97 -34.97 13.65
N PRO A 21 10.12 -36.08 12.92
CA PRO A 21 9.02 -37.04 12.72
C PRO A 21 8.54 -37.74 14.01
N ASP A 22 9.41 -37.78 15.02
CA ASP A 22 9.12 -38.45 16.32
C ASP A 22 8.68 -37.46 17.40
N GLU A 23 8.59 -36.15 17.10
CA GLU A 23 8.18 -35.12 18.05
C GLU A 23 6.66 -35.13 18.22
N SER A 24 6.22 -35.30 19.48
CA SER A 24 4.79 -35.34 19.82
C SER A 24 4.19 -33.97 20.02
N ASP A 25 5.04 -32.98 20.35
CA ASP A 25 4.60 -31.61 20.61
C ASP A 25 4.42 -30.84 19.30
N SER A 26 3.41 -29.99 19.28
CA SER A 26 3.09 -29.20 18.09
C SER A 26 3.55 -27.76 18.26
N HIS A 27 4.19 -27.22 17.22
CA HIS A 27 4.52 -25.78 17.15
C HIS A 27 3.30 -24.88 17.33
N ARG A 28 2.08 -25.39 17.11
CA ARG A 28 0.83 -24.63 17.30
C ARG A 28 0.51 -24.36 18.77
N THR A 29 1.05 -25.15 19.67
CA THR A 29 0.79 -25.07 21.12
C THR A 29 2.02 -24.75 21.93
N ASP A 30 3.21 -24.96 21.37
CA ASP A 30 4.48 -24.67 22.04
C ASP A 30 5.28 -23.59 21.29
N PRO A 31 5.34 -22.36 21.85
CA PRO A 31 6.14 -21.27 21.27
C PRO A 31 7.66 -21.55 21.23
N LEU A 32 8.18 -22.37 22.18
CA LEU A 32 9.59 -22.72 22.21
C LEU A 32 9.99 -23.65 21.07
N LEU A 33 9.02 -24.40 20.54
CA LEU A 33 9.21 -25.23 19.34
C LEU A 33 8.93 -24.41 18.06
N ALA A 34 7.99 -23.47 18.11
CA ALA A 34 7.60 -22.67 16.93
C ALA A 34 8.74 -21.78 16.44
N GLU A 35 9.45 -21.09 17.35
CA GLU A 35 10.50 -20.13 17.00
C GLU A 35 11.64 -20.78 16.20
N PRO A 36 12.32 -21.86 16.67
CA PRO A 36 13.40 -22.47 15.91
C PRO A 36 12.92 -23.14 14.61
N LEU A 37 11.67 -23.62 14.54
CA LEU A 37 11.11 -24.13 13.29
C LEU A 37 10.92 -23.03 12.25
N ILE A 38 10.43 -21.86 12.65
CA ILE A 38 10.28 -20.70 11.77
C ILE A 38 11.65 -20.23 11.29
N GLU A 39 12.64 -20.10 12.18
CA GLU A 39 14.00 -19.72 11.81
C GLU A 39 14.59 -20.68 10.78
N SER A 40 14.50 -21.99 11.05
CA SER A 40 15.00 -23.02 10.15
C SER A 40 14.28 -22.99 8.79
N LEU A 41 12.96 -22.80 8.76
CA LEU A 41 12.21 -22.70 7.51
C LEU A 41 12.65 -21.48 6.70
N VAL A 42 12.84 -20.33 7.35
CA VAL A 42 13.31 -19.10 6.71
C VAL A 42 14.70 -19.29 6.12
N GLU A 43 15.61 -19.96 6.83
CA GLU A 43 16.95 -20.31 6.32
C GLU A 43 16.88 -21.19 5.09
N GLN A 44 16.03 -22.24 5.11
CA GLN A 44 15.85 -23.14 3.98
C GLN A 44 15.21 -22.43 2.76
N LEU A 45 14.26 -21.53 3.00
CA LEU A 45 13.69 -20.69 1.95
C LEU A 45 14.75 -19.78 1.32
N ALA A 46 15.66 -19.22 2.14
CA ALA A 46 16.78 -18.42 1.66
C ALA A 46 17.72 -19.24 0.77
N HIS A 47 18.08 -20.45 1.18
CA HIS A 47 18.88 -21.37 0.37
C HIS A 47 18.19 -21.76 -0.93
N TYR A 48 16.90 -22.06 -0.87
CA TYR A 48 16.10 -22.39 -2.05
C TYR A 48 16.04 -21.25 -3.05
N ALA A 49 15.79 -20.03 -2.57
CA ALA A 49 15.78 -18.82 -3.40
C ALA A 49 17.14 -18.55 -4.05
N GLY A 50 18.25 -18.74 -3.30
CA GLY A 50 19.60 -18.63 -3.86
C GLY A 50 19.88 -19.63 -5.00
N ARG A 51 19.28 -20.82 -4.97
CA ARG A 51 19.36 -21.79 -6.08
C ARG A 51 18.60 -21.36 -7.33
N LEU A 52 17.66 -20.44 -7.18
CA LEU A 52 16.86 -19.86 -8.28
C LEU A 52 17.40 -18.49 -8.73
N ASP A 53 18.61 -18.10 -8.29
CA ASP A 53 19.22 -16.78 -8.54
C ASP A 53 18.34 -15.60 -8.09
N LEU A 54 17.49 -15.81 -7.06
CA LEU A 54 16.70 -14.75 -6.46
C LEU A 54 17.51 -14.01 -5.40
N ASN A 55 17.41 -12.68 -5.38
CA ASN A 55 18.06 -11.86 -4.35
C ASN A 55 17.26 -11.91 -3.04
N VAL A 56 17.64 -12.85 -2.20
CA VAL A 56 16.97 -13.12 -0.91
C VAL A 56 17.05 -11.95 0.03
N HIS A 57 18.19 -11.25 0.05
CA HIS A 57 18.40 -10.10 0.94
C HIS A 57 17.41 -8.97 0.64
N ASP A 58 17.25 -8.62 -0.63
CA ASP A 58 16.30 -7.58 -1.02
C ASP A 58 14.86 -8.01 -0.76
N THR A 59 14.53 -9.29 -0.99
CA THR A 59 13.19 -9.83 -0.70
C THR A 59 12.84 -9.74 0.80
N PHE A 60 13.76 -10.12 1.69
CA PHE A 60 13.51 -10.01 3.13
C PHE A 60 13.48 -8.57 3.61
N ALA A 61 14.33 -7.70 3.07
CA ALA A 61 14.29 -6.27 3.38
C ALA A 61 12.95 -5.65 2.97
N GLU A 62 12.43 -6.02 1.80
CA GLU A 62 11.13 -5.55 1.34
C GLU A 62 9.97 -6.08 2.20
N LEU A 63 9.99 -7.37 2.55
CA LEU A 63 8.99 -7.97 3.46
C LEU A 63 9.02 -7.31 4.82
N HIS A 64 10.20 -7.08 5.39
CA HIS A 64 10.35 -6.36 6.66
C HIS A 64 9.79 -4.95 6.56
N GLN A 65 10.12 -4.21 5.49
CA GLN A 65 9.59 -2.88 5.27
C GLN A 65 8.06 -2.89 5.12
N GLN A 66 7.49 -3.84 4.40
CA GLN A 66 6.04 -3.98 4.28
C GLN A 66 5.37 -4.29 5.63
N HIS A 67 6.02 -5.08 6.49
CA HIS A 67 5.54 -5.36 7.84
C HIS A 67 5.51 -4.09 8.69
N LEU A 68 6.61 -3.31 8.70
CA LEU A 68 6.68 -2.01 9.37
C LEU A 68 5.60 -1.04 8.86
N ASP A 69 5.42 -0.94 7.57
CA ASP A 69 4.44 -0.04 6.95
C ASP A 69 2.98 -0.37 7.34
N ARG A 70 2.72 -1.64 7.69
CA ARG A 70 1.42 -2.11 8.19
C ARG A 70 1.23 -1.92 9.70
N GLY A 71 2.24 -1.44 10.42
CA GLY A 71 2.23 -1.23 11.86
C GLY A 71 2.72 -2.43 12.68
N GLY A 72 3.60 -3.24 12.10
CA GLY A 72 4.20 -4.41 12.73
C GLY A 72 5.30 -4.10 13.74
N HIS A 73 5.06 -3.18 14.69
CA HIS A 73 5.98 -2.89 15.80
C HIS A 73 5.52 -3.65 17.02
N ASP A 74 5.94 -4.89 17.17
CA ASP A 74 5.30 -5.86 18.05
C ASP A 74 5.55 -5.67 19.55
N HIS A 75 6.57 -4.90 19.95
CA HIS A 75 6.96 -4.81 21.36
C HIS A 75 6.27 -3.69 22.14
N ASP A 76 5.71 -2.66 21.47
CA ASP A 76 4.94 -1.61 22.15
C ASP A 76 3.82 -1.08 21.26
N PRO A 77 2.59 -1.59 21.41
CA PRO A 77 1.44 -1.21 20.58
C PRO A 77 1.09 0.29 20.69
N ILE A 78 1.51 0.99 21.75
CA ILE A 78 1.29 2.43 21.91
C ILE A 78 2.13 3.23 20.90
N TYR A 79 3.28 2.69 20.51
CA TYR A 79 4.21 3.32 19.57
C TYR A 79 4.23 2.65 18.20
N SER A 80 3.31 1.74 17.98
CA SER A 80 3.14 1.01 16.72
C SER A 80 2.37 1.87 15.72
N PHE A 81 3.10 2.68 14.97
CA PHE A 81 2.54 3.49 13.90
C PHE A 81 2.66 2.77 12.56
N ARG A 82 1.65 2.94 11.71
CA ARG A 82 1.67 2.49 10.32
C ARG A 82 1.94 3.65 9.38
N LEU A 83 2.38 3.34 8.18
CA LEU A 83 2.56 4.31 7.12
C LEU A 83 1.24 5.07 6.85
N GLY A 84 1.31 6.39 6.79
CA GLY A 84 0.14 7.26 6.63
C GLY A 84 -0.65 7.54 7.91
N ALA A 85 -0.26 6.97 9.07
CA ALA A 85 -0.88 7.30 10.34
C ALA A 85 -0.76 8.79 10.66
N GLN A 86 -1.84 9.39 11.11
CA GLN A 86 -1.88 10.80 11.50
C GLN A 86 -1.38 10.92 12.94
N VAL A 87 -0.35 11.74 13.12
CA VAL A 87 0.39 11.88 14.39
C VAL A 87 0.59 13.34 14.76
N GLN A 88 0.80 13.57 16.04
CA GLN A 88 1.25 14.85 16.58
C GLN A 88 2.43 14.63 17.53
N PHE A 89 3.24 15.68 17.72
CA PHE A 89 4.37 15.63 18.64
C PHE A 89 3.89 15.71 20.07
N ARG A 90 4.37 14.79 20.91
CA ARG A 90 4.11 14.85 22.34
C ARG A 90 4.65 16.15 22.92
N GLN A 91 3.82 16.81 23.71
CA GLN A 91 4.27 17.95 24.50
C GLN A 91 5.10 17.45 25.67
N GLN A 92 6.41 17.44 25.50
CA GLN A 92 7.30 17.15 26.64
C GLN A 92 7.16 18.27 27.65
N ARG A 93 6.55 17.99 28.80
CA ARG A 93 6.63 18.85 29.96
C ARG A 93 8.05 18.77 30.51
N THR A 94 8.92 19.66 30.06
CA THR A 94 10.24 19.78 30.67
C THR A 94 10.04 20.38 32.06
N ALA A 95 10.54 19.69 33.07
CA ALA A 95 10.51 20.15 34.47
C ALA A 95 11.16 21.55 34.68
N THR A 96 11.91 22.03 33.70
CA THR A 96 12.67 23.29 33.70
C THR A 96 11.98 24.42 32.96
N GLY A 97 10.73 24.25 32.46
CA GLY A 97 10.05 25.29 31.66
C GLY A 97 10.68 25.55 30.28
N ALA A 98 11.57 24.68 29.82
CA ALA A 98 12.13 24.77 28.48
C ALA A 98 11.02 24.60 27.42
N LYS A 99 11.14 25.33 26.32
CA LYS A 99 10.19 25.21 25.21
C LYS A 99 10.26 23.79 24.62
N PRO A 100 9.11 23.22 24.23
CA PRO A 100 9.11 21.95 23.54
C PRO A 100 9.95 22.02 22.27
N ARG A 101 10.62 20.90 21.94
CA ARG A 101 11.51 20.81 20.75
C ARG A 101 10.74 21.08 19.46
N TYR A 102 9.49 20.66 19.42
CA TYR A 102 8.62 20.87 18.27
C TYR A 102 7.36 21.64 18.68
N PRO A 103 6.81 22.49 17.79
CA PRO A 103 5.48 23.07 17.97
C PRO A 103 4.38 22.01 18.02
N LEU A 104 3.16 22.43 18.31
CA LEU A 104 1.95 21.60 18.20
C LEU A 104 1.61 21.32 16.73
N TRP A 105 2.55 20.73 16.01
CA TRP A 105 2.34 20.33 14.64
C TRP A 105 1.69 18.96 14.56
N ARG A 106 0.82 18.81 13.54
CA ARG A 106 0.27 17.52 13.14
C ARG A 106 0.83 17.15 11.77
N GLY A 107 1.15 15.89 11.61
CA GLY A 107 1.69 15.34 10.38
C GLY A 107 1.21 13.91 10.16
N PHE A 108 1.76 13.26 9.17
CA PHE A 108 1.53 11.83 8.94
C PHE A 108 2.86 11.12 8.72
N ILE A 109 2.86 9.84 9.04
CA ILE A 109 4.05 8.99 8.86
C ILE A 109 4.27 8.77 7.35
N ASP A 110 5.43 9.19 6.86
CA ASP A 110 5.82 9.05 5.44
C ASP A 110 6.79 7.89 5.23
N ALA A 111 7.60 7.55 6.23
CA ALA A 111 8.45 6.37 6.26
C ALA A 111 8.67 5.86 7.68
N LEU A 112 8.92 4.58 7.79
CA LEU A 112 9.26 3.89 9.03
C LEU A 112 10.61 3.19 8.86
N ALA A 113 11.41 3.18 9.90
CA ALA A 113 12.68 2.48 9.92
C ALA A 113 12.95 1.96 11.35
N THR A 114 13.67 0.86 11.42
CA THR A 114 14.16 0.34 12.70
C THR A 114 15.66 0.54 12.74
N SER A 115 16.19 1.10 13.84
CA SER A 115 17.63 1.21 14.03
C SER A 115 18.23 -0.18 14.25
N PRO A 116 19.55 -0.34 14.08
CA PRO A 116 20.25 -1.59 14.44
C PRO A 116 20.09 -1.99 15.91
N TYR A 117 19.66 -1.05 16.76
CA TYR A 117 19.43 -1.26 18.20
C TYR A 117 17.96 -1.52 18.54
N GLY A 118 17.10 -1.73 17.53
CA GLY A 118 15.67 -2.00 17.73
C GLY A 118 14.81 -0.76 17.99
N GLU A 119 15.36 0.46 17.94
CA GLU A 119 14.56 1.67 18.10
C GLU A 119 13.77 1.96 16.83
N HIS A 120 12.49 2.28 16.99
CA HIS A 120 11.62 2.64 15.88
C HIS A 120 11.71 4.13 15.57
N HIS A 121 12.13 4.43 14.35
CA HIS A 121 12.22 5.79 13.82
C HIS A 121 11.13 6.04 12.80
N CYS A 122 10.49 7.21 12.93
CA CYS A 122 9.46 7.65 12.03
C CYS A 122 9.95 8.87 11.25
N THR A 123 9.72 8.88 9.95
CA THR A 123 9.79 10.12 9.18
C THR A 123 8.39 10.72 9.14
N VAL A 124 8.21 11.84 9.85
CA VAL A 124 6.93 12.55 9.91
C VAL A 124 6.93 13.66 8.87
N ARG A 125 5.95 13.62 7.98
CA ARG A 125 5.69 14.65 7.02
C ARG A 125 4.66 15.62 7.57
N ILE A 126 5.06 16.89 7.71
CA ILE A 126 4.18 17.97 8.17
C ILE A 126 3.80 18.80 6.95
N PRO A 127 2.50 18.94 6.63
CA PRO A 127 2.06 19.76 5.51
C PRO A 127 2.55 21.21 5.63
N GLY A 128 3.28 21.68 4.62
CA GLY A 128 3.87 23.02 4.61
C GLY A 128 5.28 23.14 5.18
N VAL A 129 5.87 22.05 5.67
CA VAL A 129 7.28 21.98 6.09
C VAL A 129 8.08 21.23 5.03
N ASN A 130 9.19 21.80 4.59
CA ASN A 130 9.93 21.30 3.42
C ASN A 130 10.63 19.95 3.63
N GLU A 131 10.99 19.63 4.87
CA GLU A 131 11.72 18.42 5.20
C GLU A 131 10.88 17.51 6.09
N GLY A 132 10.96 16.20 5.83
CA GLY A 132 10.44 15.20 6.74
C GLY A 132 11.25 15.22 8.05
N LEU A 133 10.57 15.21 9.18
CA LEU A 133 11.22 15.15 10.48
C LEU A 133 11.48 13.70 10.89
N HIS A 134 12.73 13.39 11.15
CA HIS A 134 13.12 12.09 11.69
C HIS A 134 13.04 12.12 13.21
N VAL A 135 12.16 11.32 13.78
CA VAL A 135 11.88 11.27 15.21
C VAL A 135 11.69 9.83 15.67
N THR A 136 11.89 9.58 16.95
CA THR A 136 11.54 8.29 17.53
C THR A 136 10.03 8.17 17.72
N ALA A 137 9.50 6.96 17.62
CA ALA A 137 8.07 6.71 17.81
C ALA A 137 7.56 7.20 19.17
N THR A 138 8.43 7.18 20.20
CA THR A 138 8.14 7.65 21.56
C THR A 138 7.89 9.16 21.67
N GLU A 139 8.37 9.95 20.71
CA GLU A 139 8.12 11.40 20.64
C GLU A 139 6.75 11.75 20.02
N LEU A 140 6.05 10.73 19.52
CA LEU A 140 4.78 10.89 18.81
C LEU A 140 3.59 10.35 19.63
N GLU A 141 2.42 10.85 19.30
CA GLU A 141 1.13 10.33 19.74
C GLU A 141 0.13 10.44 18.59
N PRO A 142 -0.92 9.60 18.56
CA PRO A 142 -1.96 9.70 17.55
C PRO A 142 -2.59 11.10 17.54
N ALA A 143 -2.75 11.68 16.34
CA ALA A 143 -3.47 12.93 16.16
C ALA A 143 -4.94 12.66 15.83
N ASP A 144 -5.78 13.65 16.13
CA ASP A 144 -7.16 13.63 15.63
C ASP A 144 -7.16 13.53 14.10
N SER A 145 -8.06 12.71 13.57
CA SER A 145 -8.19 12.53 12.13
C SER A 145 -8.58 13.84 11.43
N LEU A 146 -8.05 14.04 10.22
CA LEU A 146 -8.53 15.11 9.35
C LEU A 146 -10.04 14.92 9.13
N LEU A 147 -10.84 15.94 9.42
CA LEU A 147 -12.27 15.90 9.17
C LEU A 147 -12.54 15.66 7.68
N PRO A 148 -13.41 14.70 7.33
CA PRO A 148 -13.74 14.41 5.94
C PRO A 148 -14.19 15.67 5.18
N LEU A 149 -13.65 15.84 3.98
CA LEU A 149 -14.01 16.92 3.06
C LEU A 149 -14.51 16.32 1.76
N ALA A 150 -15.76 16.59 1.42
CA ALA A 150 -16.29 16.24 0.11
C ALA A 150 -15.81 17.25 -0.93
N THR A 151 -15.11 16.77 -1.96
CA THR A 151 -14.69 17.56 -3.12
C THR A 151 -15.54 17.18 -4.33
N ARG A 152 -15.74 18.10 -5.24
CA ARG A 152 -16.53 17.85 -6.46
C ARG A 152 -15.73 17.09 -7.51
N THR A 153 -14.41 17.24 -7.50
CA THR A 153 -13.55 16.70 -8.55
C THR A 153 -12.70 15.51 -8.13
N ALA A 154 -12.64 15.20 -6.83
CA ALA A 154 -11.78 14.13 -6.30
C ALA A 154 -12.47 13.23 -5.24
N GLY A 155 -13.78 13.41 -5.00
CA GLY A 155 -14.54 12.61 -4.04
C GLY A 155 -14.30 13.05 -2.58
N VAL A 156 -14.49 12.14 -1.63
CA VAL A 156 -14.34 12.42 -0.20
C VAL A 156 -12.91 12.13 0.23
N VAL A 157 -12.28 13.11 0.86
CA VAL A 157 -10.92 13.02 1.42
C VAL A 157 -11.02 13.03 2.93
N SER A 158 -10.51 12.01 3.60
CA SER A 158 -10.69 11.79 5.04
C SER A 158 -9.39 11.67 5.85
N ASN A 159 -8.23 11.72 5.19
CA ASN A 159 -6.95 11.73 5.90
C ASN A 159 -5.96 12.72 5.27
N ALA A 160 -4.95 13.10 6.04
CA ALA A 160 -4.00 14.15 5.66
C ALA A 160 -3.09 13.77 4.48
N ARG A 161 -2.69 12.50 4.38
CA ARG A 161 -1.86 11.99 3.29
C ARG A 161 -2.63 12.02 1.97
N ASP A 162 -3.89 11.59 1.99
CA ASP A 162 -4.76 11.63 0.81
C ASP A 162 -5.09 13.07 0.43
N ALA A 163 -5.28 13.97 1.42
CA ALA A 163 -5.48 15.38 1.17
C ALA A 163 -4.29 16.00 0.43
N GLU A 164 -3.06 15.73 0.88
CA GLU A 164 -1.86 16.21 0.20
C GLU A 164 -1.74 15.65 -1.22
N SER A 165 -1.97 14.35 -1.39
CA SER A 165 -1.93 13.69 -2.70
C SER A 165 -3.00 14.24 -3.64
N THR A 166 -4.20 14.51 -3.12
CA THR A 166 -5.30 15.10 -3.87
C THR A 166 -4.99 16.54 -4.29
N ILE A 167 -4.41 17.35 -3.39
CA ILE A 167 -3.92 18.71 -3.72
C ILE A 167 -2.97 18.67 -4.90
N VAL A 168 -1.97 17.77 -4.87
CA VAL A 168 -1.01 17.60 -5.97
C VAL A 168 -1.72 17.22 -7.26
N ASN A 169 -2.61 16.23 -7.23
CA ASN A 169 -3.32 15.74 -8.42
C ASN A 169 -4.21 16.83 -9.05
N VAL A 170 -4.97 17.56 -8.23
CA VAL A 170 -5.82 18.66 -8.70
C VAL A 170 -4.98 19.80 -9.28
N ALA A 171 -3.91 20.20 -8.60
CA ALA A 171 -3.00 21.23 -9.07
C ALA A 171 -2.28 20.86 -10.38
N VAL A 172 -1.85 19.60 -10.52
CA VAL A 172 -1.24 19.05 -11.77
C VAL A 172 -2.25 19.12 -12.91
N ARG A 173 -3.50 18.72 -12.68
CA ARG A 173 -4.58 18.78 -13.69
C ARG A 173 -4.82 20.22 -14.14
N LEU A 174 -4.95 21.17 -13.21
CA LEU A 174 -5.11 22.60 -13.51
C LEU A 174 -3.92 23.14 -14.29
N LYS A 175 -2.68 22.81 -13.89
CA LYS A 175 -1.47 23.24 -14.58
C LYS A 175 -1.38 22.71 -16.00
N ARG A 176 -1.72 21.45 -16.22
CA ARG A 176 -1.77 20.85 -17.57
C ARG A 176 -2.84 21.48 -18.45
N ALA A 177 -4.02 21.75 -17.89
CA ALA A 177 -5.09 22.46 -18.61
C ALA A 177 -4.63 23.87 -19.05
N ALA A 178 -4.01 24.62 -18.15
CA ALA A 178 -3.47 25.95 -18.47
C ALA A 178 -2.35 25.89 -19.53
N ASN A 179 -1.44 24.91 -19.46
CA ASN A 179 -0.37 24.74 -20.46
C ASN A 179 -0.94 24.40 -21.85
N ASN A 180 -2.12 23.74 -21.92
CA ASN A 180 -2.79 23.39 -23.16
C ASN A 180 -3.81 24.46 -23.63
N GLY A 181 -3.85 25.62 -22.99
CA GLY A 181 -4.77 26.72 -23.34
C GLY A 181 -6.26 26.40 -23.07
N LEU A 182 -6.55 25.40 -22.24
CA LEU A 182 -7.90 25.03 -21.87
C LEU A 182 -8.49 25.98 -20.82
N VAL A 183 -9.80 26.12 -20.83
CA VAL A 183 -10.54 26.90 -19.83
C VAL A 183 -10.27 26.36 -18.43
N THR A 184 -10.03 27.24 -17.48
CA THR A 184 -9.80 26.87 -16.09
C THR A 184 -11.05 26.27 -15.45
N ASP A 185 -10.90 25.11 -14.84
CA ASP A 185 -11.97 24.43 -14.07
C ASP A 185 -12.13 25.16 -12.71
N GLU A 186 -13.16 25.98 -12.57
CA GLU A 186 -13.45 26.74 -11.34
C GLU A 186 -13.77 25.82 -10.15
N GLN A 187 -14.36 24.66 -10.40
CA GLN A 187 -14.64 23.69 -9.34
C GLN A 187 -13.36 23.09 -8.80
N ALA A 188 -12.41 22.77 -9.68
CA ALA A 188 -11.10 22.27 -9.27
C ALA A 188 -10.29 23.33 -8.50
N LEU A 189 -10.41 24.61 -8.85
CA LEU A 189 -9.80 25.72 -8.07
C LEU A 189 -10.43 25.82 -6.68
N THR A 190 -11.76 25.69 -6.59
CA THR A 190 -12.47 25.72 -5.32
C THR A 190 -12.07 24.53 -4.43
N ASP A 191 -12.04 23.32 -4.99
CA ASP A 191 -11.59 22.12 -4.27
C ASP A 191 -10.14 22.28 -3.77
N LEU A 192 -9.24 22.80 -4.62
CA LEU A 192 -7.84 23.05 -4.26
C LEU A 192 -7.71 24.01 -3.08
N ALA A 193 -8.46 25.12 -3.09
CA ALA A 193 -8.46 26.09 -2.02
C ALA A 193 -9.00 25.48 -0.71
N GLN A 194 -10.10 24.74 -0.77
CA GLN A 194 -10.72 24.11 0.40
C GLN A 194 -9.80 23.03 1.01
N LEU A 195 -9.22 22.18 0.19
CA LEU A 195 -8.28 21.14 0.64
C LEU A 195 -7.04 21.75 1.31
N THR A 196 -6.45 22.76 0.67
CA THR A 196 -5.26 23.42 1.19
C THR A 196 -5.55 24.15 2.52
N MET A 197 -6.68 24.81 2.61
CA MET A 197 -7.13 25.48 3.85
C MET A 197 -7.39 24.44 4.97
N ARG A 198 -8.11 23.36 4.67
CA ARG A 198 -8.43 22.31 5.64
C ARG A 198 -7.18 21.59 6.14
N LEU A 199 -6.27 21.27 5.23
CA LEU A 199 -5.00 20.63 5.59
C LEU A 199 -4.12 21.57 6.43
N GLY A 200 -4.10 22.86 6.11
CA GLY A 200 -3.40 23.88 6.90
C GLY A 200 -3.96 24.02 8.32
N GLN A 201 -5.28 24.13 8.45
CA GLN A 201 -5.94 24.18 9.76
C GLN A 201 -5.65 22.95 10.62
N TRP A 202 -5.66 21.76 9.97
CA TRP A 202 -5.39 20.51 10.68
C TRP A 202 -3.93 20.40 11.12
N SER A 203 -2.96 20.72 10.24
CA SER A 203 -1.53 20.58 10.52
C SER A 203 -0.95 21.70 11.38
N GLY A 204 -1.68 22.80 11.58
CA GLY A 204 -1.18 24.03 12.20
C GLY A 204 -0.33 24.88 11.23
N GLY A 205 -0.32 24.53 9.93
CA GLY A 205 0.40 25.24 8.88
C GLY A 205 -0.45 26.30 8.16
N ARG A 206 0.22 27.13 7.35
CA ARG A 206 -0.48 28.10 6.49
C ARG A 206 -0.74 27.50 5.12
N PRO A 207 -1.91 27.77 4.49
CA PRO A 207 -2.24 27.26 3.16
C PRO A 207 -1.19 27.62 2.09
N ASP A 208 -0.65 28.84 2.12
CA ASP A 208 0.40 29.29 1.21
C ASP A 208 1.72 28.52 1.41
N ALA A 209 2.06 28.13 2.62
CA ALA A 209 3.22 27.30 2.91
C ALA A 209 3.07 25.88 2.33
N ILE A 210 1.86 25.31 2.42
CA ILE A 210 1.57 23.98 1.84
C ILE A 210 1.76 24.02 0.32
N MET A 211 1.16 25.00 -0.36
CA MET A 211 1.29 25.13 -1.82
C MET A 211 2.74 25.37 -2.25
N ARG A 212 3.49 26.18 -1.50
CA ARG A 212 4.91 26.42 -1.77
C ARG A 212 5.73 25.14 -1.61
N HIS A 213 5.47 24.38 -0.55
CA HIS A 213 6.12 23.09 -0.30
C HIS A 213 5.85 22.10 -1.42
N LEU A 214 4.61 22.00 -1.90
CA LEU A 214 4.21 21.07 -2.94
C LEU A 214 4.59 21.52 -4.36
N TYR A 215 5.04 22.77 -4.53
CA TYR A 215 5.28 23.37 -5.85
C TYR A 215 6.17 22.52 -6.74
N ASN A 216 7.32 22.07 -6.24
CA ASN A 216 8.26 21.25 -7.01
C ASN A 216 7.66 19.89 -7.44
N ARG A 217 6.90 19.24 -6.56
CA ARG A 217 6.18 17.99 -6.89
C ARG A 217 5.14 18.23 -7.97
N ILE A 218 4.36 19.32 -7.86
CA ILE A 218 3.34 19.69 -8.84
C ILE A 218 3.99 19.97 -10.21
N MET A 219 5.06 20.77 -10.23
CA MET A 219 5.75 21.11 -11.47
C MET A 219 6.37 19.89 -12.12
N HIS A 220 7.08 19.06 -11.37
CA HIS A 220 7.65 17.81 -11.88
C HIS A 220 6.57 16.89 -12.44
N ALA A 221 5.49 16.64 -11.70
CA ALA A 221 4.39 15.79 -12.14
C ALA A 221 3.63 16.38 -13.34
N ALA A 222 3.50 17.71 -13.45
CA ALA A 222 2.84 18.37 -14.58
C ALA A 222 3.63 18.20 -15.90
N HIS A 223 4.96 18.16 -15.82
CA HIS A 223 5.84 17.98 -16.99
C HIS A 223 6.07 16.49 -17.34
N THR A 224 5.82 15.56 -16.42
CA THR A 224 5.95 14.14 -16.70
C THR A 224 4.77 13.67 -17.54
N PRO A 225 4.99 13.04 -18.73
CA PRO A 225 3.91 12.54 -19.56
C PRO A 225 3.04 11.54 -18.79
N ALA A 226 1.72 11.60 -18.99
CA ALA A 226 0.75 10.76 -18.27
C ALA A 226 0.96 9.23 -18.51
N ASN A 227 1.70 8.84 -19.56
CA ASN A 227 1.94 7.45 -19.92
C ASN A 227 3.05 6.75 -19.10
N ARG A 228 3.78 7.46 -18.26
CA ARG A 228 4.69 6.83 -17.28
C ARG A 228 3.95 6.66 -15.95
N ARG A 229 3.15 5.61 -15.82
CA ARG A 229 2.77 5.03 -14.52
C ARG A 229 3.85 4.02 -14.14
N PRO A 230 4.85 4.38 -13.30
CA PRO A 230 5.99 3.48 -13.03
C PRO A 230 5.59 2.18 -12.32
N GLY A 231 4.40 2.14 -11.70
CA GLY A 231 3.96 0.96 -10.94
C GLY A 231 3.08 -0.02 -11.72
N LEU A 232 2.31 0.44 -12.71
CA LEU A 232 1.43 -0.46 -13.47
C LEU A 232 2.19 -1.26 -14.53
N ASP A 233 3.25 -0.69 -15.13
CA ASP A 233 4.06 -1.41 -16.11
C ASP A 233 4.94 -2.48 -15.45
N ALA A 234 5.42 -2.24 -14.22
CA ALA A 234 6.16 -3.24 -13.46
C ALA A 234 5.23 -4.35 -12.95
N ALA A 235 4.05 -4.01 -12.42
CA ALA A 235 3.06 -5.00 -11.98
C ALA A 235 2.47 -5.79 -13.17
N ALA A 236 2.24 -5.15 -14.32
CA ALA A 236 1.77 -5.81 -15.53
C ALA A 236 2.85 -6.73 -16.13
N ARG A 237 4.13 -6.36 -16.06
CA ARG A 237 5.24 -7.21 -16.49
C ARG A 237 5.44 -8.39 -15.56
N LEU A 238 5.34 -8.19 -14.23
CA LEU A 238 5.36 -9.28 -13.25
C LEU A 238 4.19 -10.23 -13.46
N ALA A 239 2.96 -9.74 -13.63
CA ALA A 239 1.80 -10.56 -13.91
C ALA A 239 1.91 -11.31 -15.25
N ALA A 240 2.57 -10.74 -16.27
CA ALA A 240 2.79 -11.39 -17.56
C ALA A 240 3.89 -12.46 -17.52
N THR A 241 4.82 -12.39 -16.55
CA THR A 241 5.89 -13.38 -16.35
C THR A 241 5.49 -14.51 -15.39
N GLU A 242 4.50 -14.29 -14.52
CA GLU A 242 4.07 -15.27 -13.52
C GLU A 242 3.06 -16.32 -14.05
N PHE A 243 2.50 -16.14 -15.24
CA PHE A 243 1.69 -17.18 -15.88
C PHE A 243 2.50 -17.88 -16.95
N PRO A 244 3.06 -19.07 -16.70
CA PRO A 244 3.57 -19.90 -17.76
C PRO A 244 2.42 -20.13 -18.75
N GLN A 245 2.62 -19.72 -20.00
CA GLN A 245 1.68 -20.04 -21.06
C GLN A 245 1.45 -21.53 -21.02
N GLN A 246 0.23 -21.96 -20.73
CA GLN A 246 -0.15 -23.37 -20.91
C GLN A 246 0.24 -23.74 -22.34
N PRO A 247 1.01 -24.82 -22.54
CA PRO A 247 1.30 -25.29 -23.87
C PRO A 247 -0.04 -25.51 -24.59
N ASN A 248 -0.20 -24.87 -25.74
CA ASN A 248 -1.38 -25.09 -26.59
C ASN A 248 -1.62 -26.60 -26.70
N PRO A 249 -2.83 -27.11 -26.47
CA PRO A 249 -3.13 -28.50 -26.71
C PRO A 249 -2.80 -28.78 -28.17
N VAL A 250 -1.87 -29.69 -28.36
CA VAL A 250 -1.56 -30.27 -29.68
C VAL A 250 -2.87 -30.82 -30.24
N PRO A 251 -3.32 -30.41 -31.44
CA PRO A 251 -4.52 -30.98 -32.03
C PRO A 251 -4.24 -32.46 -32.24
N SER A 252 -4.91 -33.30 -31.50
CA SER A 252 -4.91 -34.74 -31.73
C SER A 252 -5.68 -35.00 -33.04
N ASP A 253 -4.94 -35.31 -34.08
CA ASP A 253 -5.44 -35.78 -35.36
C ASP A 253 -5.86 -37.25 -35.21
N ASP A 254 -6.98 -37.48 -34.54
CA ASP A 254 -7.68 -38.77 -34.56
C ASP A 254 -9.12 -38.54 -34.05
N SER A 255 -10.00 -38.11 -34.98
CA SER A 255 -11.44 -38.24 -34.81
C SER A 255 -12.04 -38.97 -35.98
N PRO A 256 -12.56 -40.18 -35.74
CA PRO A 256 -13.32 -40.88 -36.77
C PRO A 256 -14.64 -40.16 -37.07
N ALA A 257 -14.94 -40.07 -38.35
CA ALA A 257 -16.14 -39.44 -38.90
C ALA A 257 -17.42 -39.94 -38.21
N SER A 258 -18.00 -39.10 -37.39
CA SER A 258 -19.35 -39.29 -36.84
C SER A 258 -20.37 -38.78 -37.83
N THR A 259 -21.04 -39.67 -38.51
CA THR A 259 -22.21 -39.47 -39.38
C THR A 259 -23.36 -38.92 -38.51
N ARG A 260 -23.68 -37.66 -38.70
CA ARG A 260 -24.85 -36.99 -38.10
C ARG A 260 -26.12 -37.39 -38.82
N PRO A 261 -27.12 -37.93 -38.15
CA PRO A 261 -28.44 -38.10 -38.76
C PRO A 261 -29.15 -36.74 -38.96
N LYS A 262 -29.80 -36.62 -40.08
CA LYS A 262 -30.57 -35.46 -40.52
C LYS A 262 -31.78 -35.26 -39.61
N PRO A 263 -32.09 -34.09 -39.07
CA PRO A 263 -33.34 -33.90 -38.33
C PRO A 263 -34.52 -33.81 -39.27
N ASP A 264 -35.57 -34.54 -38.92
CA ASP A 264 -36.88 -34.55 -39.58
C ASP A 264 -37.61 -33.22 -39.42
N ASP A 265 -38.23 -32.76 -40.51
CA ASP A 265 -39.07 -31.59 -40.57
C ASP A 265 -40.31 -31.73 -39.66
N PRO A 266 -40.72 -30.72 -38.90
CA PRO A 266 -42.00 -30.72 -38.17
C PRO A 266 -43.19 -30.50 -39.11
N PRO A 267 -44.35 -31.17 -38.85
CA PRO A 267 -45.53 -31.03 -39.68
C PRO A 267 -46.21 -29.67 -39.58
N ARG A 268 -46.68 -29.13 -40.73
CA ARG A 268 -47.41 -27.87 -40.84
C ARG A 268 -48.78 -27.95 -40.17
N PRO A 269 -49.25 -26.95 -39.47
CA PRO A 269 -50.60 -26.93 -38.92
C PRO A 269 -51.62 -26.60 -40.02
N HIS A 270 -52.72 -27.38 -40.05
CA HIS A 270 -53.87 -27.22 -40.86
C HIS A 270 -54.63 -25.90 -40.48
N ARG A 271 -54.84 -25.03 -41.48
CA ARG A 271 -55.83 -23.94 -41.42
C ARG A 271 -57.23 -24.46 -41.54
N HIS A 272 -58.06 -24.28 -40.53
CA HIS A 272 -59.51 -24.26 -40.66
C HIS A 272 -59.99 -22.84 -40.90
N ARG A 273 -60.77 -22.70 -41.95
CA ARG A 273 -61.71 -21.59 -42.17
C ARG A 273 -63.14 -22.18 -42.05
N PRO A 274 -64.14 -21.47 -41.64
CA PRO A 274 -64.80 -20.44 -42.38
C PRO A 274 -64.68 -19.07 -41.82
#